data_2cb07ec001fe29540915edb264820f3f
#
_entry.id   2cb07ec001fe29540915edb264820f3f
#
_cell.length_a   1.000
_cell.length_b   1.000
_cell.length_c   1.000
_cell.angle_alpha   90.00
_cell.angle_beta   90.00
_cell.angle_gamma   90.00
#
_symmetry.space_group_name_H-M   'P 1'
#
loop_
_entity.id
_entity.type
_entity.pdbx_description
1 polymer ?
#
loop_
_entity_poly.entity_id
_entity_poly.type
_entity_poly.pdbx_seq_one_letter_code
_entity_poly.pdbx_strand_id
1 'polypeptide(L)'
;MKVHAIVADLETARRAVAAGATVVQLRVKAPTAVVVERGQGFTGLGVTFVVNDDVEAAVELGADGVHLGQGDPGAESARAYGLLLGRSVVTLEQALDVDADYLGAGPVWATPSKADADPPIGVAGLAAICDSARVPVIAIGGIDASNAGECIRAGAAGVAVIRAATDPALRRAVDAAGRDG
;
A
#
# COMPACT_ATOMS: atom_id res chain seq x y z
N MET A 1 9.28 -1.13 -4.49
CA MET A 1 8.15 -0.48 -3.80
C MET A 1 8.55 -0.19 -2.35
N LYS A 2 9.24 0.94 -2.04
CA LYS A 2 9.76 1.18 -0.68
C LYS A 2 8.80 1.92 0.24
N VAL A 3 8.16 2.98 -0.27
CA VAL A 3 7.19 3.78 0.49
C VAL A 3 5.94 3.96 -0.36
N HIS A 4 4.82 3.41 0.12
CA HIS A 4 3.48 3.61 -0.43
C HIS A 4 2.79 4.72 0.35
N ALA A 5 2.54 5.85 -0.28
CA ALA A 5 1.73 6.91 0.28
C ALA A 5 0.26 6.71 -0.09
N ILE A 6 -0.60 6.47 0.90
CA ILE A 6 -2.04 6.36 0.72
C ILE A 6 -2.64 7.74 0.98
N VAL A 7 -3.26 8.32 -0.03
CA VAL A 7 -3.71 9.72 -0.06
C VAL A 7 -5.10 9.86 -0.68
N ALA A 8 -5.76 10.99 -0.44
CA ALA A 8 -7.11 11.26 -0.95
C ALA A 8 -7.15 12.39 -2.02
N ASP A 9 -6.02 13.04 -2.30
CA ASP A 9 -5.95 14.18 -3.20
C ASP A 9 -4.55 14.35 -3.82
N LEU A 10 -4.49 15.07 -4.95
CA LEU A 10 -3.29 15.27 -5.74
C LEU A 10 -2.24 16.15 -5.03
N GLU A 11 -2.65 17.11 -4.21
CA GLU A 11 -1.71 17.98 -3.50
C GLU A 11 -0.92 17.17 -2.47
N THR A 12 -1.62 16.36 -1.67
CA THR A 12 -0.99 15.43 -0.72
C THR A 12 -0.10 14.42 -1.44
N ALA A 13 -0.53 13.89 -2.61
CA ALA A 13 0.27 12.98 -3.43
C ALA A 13 1.59 13.62 -3.87
N ARG A 14 1.57 14.86 -4.37
CA ARG A 14 2.78 15.61 -4.76
C ARG A 14 3.75 15.79 -3.58
N ARG A 15 3.23 16.14 -2.41
CA ARG A 15 4.02 16.28 -1.19
C ARG A 15 4.63 14.95 -0.75
N ALA A 16 3.88 13.86 -0.86
CA ALA A 16 4.37 12.52 -0.54
C ALA A 16 5.49 12.09 -1.50
N VAL A 17 5.36 12.35 -2.81
CA VAL A 17 6.43 12.09 -3.79
C VAL A 17 7.68 12.92 -3.48
N ALA A 18 7.52 14.21 -3.16
CA ALA A 18 8.63 15.06 -2.74
C ALA A 18 9.30 14.58 -1.44
N ALA A 19 8.55 13.91 -0.55
CA ALA A 19 9.07 13.28 0.66
C ALA A 19 9.71 11.89 0.41
N GLY A 20 9.67 11.38 -0.82
CA GLY A 20 10.33 10.13 -1.22
C GLY A 20 9.41 8.92 -1.36
N ALA A 21 8.09 9.12 -1.49
CA ALA A 21 7.19 8.04 -1.85
C ALA A 21 7.56 7.48 -3.24
N THR A 22 7.50 6.15 -3.36
CA THR A 22 7.77 5.42 -4.62
C THR A 22 6.49 4.88 -5.25
N VAL A 23 5.43 4.84 -4.48
CA VAL A 23 4.08 4.50 -4.91
C VAL A 23 3.11 5.49 -4.28
N VAL A 24 2.13 5.97 -5.04
CA VAL A 24 0.98 6.70 -4.51
C VAL A 24 -0.28 5.87 -4.72
N GLN A 25 -1.07 5.73 -3.66
CA GLN A 25 -2.35 5.05 -3.72
C GLN A 25 -3.46 6.04 -3.45
N LEU A 26 -4.33 6.25 -4.44
CA LEU A 26 -5.54 7.05 -4.27
C LEU A 26 -6.59 6.23 -3.50
N ARG A 27 -6.98 6.71 -2.33
CA ARG A 27 -7.99 6.07 -1.50
C ARG A 27 -9.10 7.06 -1.16
N VAL A 28 -10.18 6.97 -1.92
CA VAL A 28 -11.41 7.75 -1.74
C VAL A 28 -12.58 6.77 -1.66
N LYS A 29 -13.31 6.75 -0.55
CA LYS A 29 -14.53 5.94 -0.41
C LYS A 29 -15.73 6.71 -0.97
N ALA A 30 -15.92 6.64 -2.28
CA ALA A 30 -16.95 7.36 -3.02
C ALA A 30 -17.30 6.58 -4.31
N PRO A 31 -18.38 6.92 -5.03
CA PRO A 31 -18.67 6.35 -6.33
C PRO A 31 -17.53 6.56 -7.34
N THR A 32 -17.38 5.64 -8.30
CA THR A 32 -16.31 5.62 -9.33
C THR A 32 -16.08 6.99 -9.99
N ALA A 33 -17.13 7.70 -10.39
CA ALA A 33 -16.99 9.02 -11.00
C ALA A 33 -16.26 10.04 -10.12
N VAL A 34 -16.45 9.98 -8.79
CA VAL A 34 -15.76 10.85 -7.83
C VAL A 34 -14.30 10.39 -7.64
N VAL A 35 -14.05 9.09 -7.65
CA VAL A 35 -12.68 8.54 -7.61
C VAL A 35 -11.90 8.99 -8.84
N VAL A 36 -12.52 8.90 -10.03
CA VAL A 36 -11.93 9.37 -11.30
C VAL A 36 -11.64 10.88 -11.27
N GLU A 37 -12.59 11.70 -10.81
CA GLU A 37 -12.37 13.15 -10.66
C GLU A 37 -11.17 13.44 -9.75
N ARG A 38 -11.09 12.78 -8.60
CA ARG A 38 -10.01 12.97 -7.60
C ARG A 38 -8.67 12.44 -8.07
N GLY A 39 -8.67 11.43 -8.95
CA GLY A 39 -7.47 10.79 -9.48
C GLY A 39 -6.81 11.53 -10.64
N GLN A 40 -7.46 12.58 -11.16
CA GLN A 40 -6.89 13.35 -12.27
C GLN A 40 -5.51 13.92 -11.92
N GLY A 41 -4.54 13.70 -12.81
CA GLY A 41 -3.18 14.18 -12.69
C GLY A 41 -2.23 13.29 -11.84
N PHE A 42 -2.70 12.18 -11.27
CA PHE A 42 -1.84 11.25 -10.52
C PHE A 42 -0.82 10.53 -11.42
N THR A 43 -1.18 10.17 -12.65
CA THR A 43 -0.27 9.55 -13.63
C THR A 43 0.95 10.41 -13.97
N GLY A 44 0.82 11.75 -13.83
CA GLY A 44 1.91 12.69 -14.06
C GLY A 44 2.94 12.81 -12.92
N LEU A 45 2.80 12.05 -11.83
CA LEU A 45 3.66 12.15 -10.65
C LEU A 45 5.03 11.45 -10.81
N GLY A 46 5.20 10.60 -11.85
CA GLY A 46 6.46 9.91 -12.12
C GLY A 46 6.80 8.78 -11.13
N VAL A 47 5.82 8.29 -10.39
CA VAL A 47 5.89 7.14 -9.48
C VAL A 47 4.73 6.19 -9.78
N THR A 48 4.79 4.95 -9.30
CA THR A 48 3.69 3.98 -9.47
C THR A 48 2.39 4.54 -8.88
N PHE A 49 1.34 4.56 -9.69
CA PHE A 49 0.01 5.01 -9.29
C PHE A 49 -0.95 3.84 -9.15
N VAL A 50 -1.54 3.69 -7.97
CA VAL A 50 -2.48 2.63 -7.61
C VAL A 50 -3.81 3.24 -7.17
N VAL A 51 -4.94 2.66 -7.59
CA VAL A 51 -6.27 3.02 -7.08
C VAL A 51 -6.71 1.98 -6.05
N ASN A 52 -7.37 2.42 -4.97
CA ASN A 52 -7.89 1.54 -3.93
C ASN A 52 -9.32 1.09 -4.28
N ASP A 53 -9.59 -0.22 -4.21
CA ASP A 53 -10.89 -0.91 -4.35
C ASP A 53 -11.57 -0.82 -5.74
N ASP A 54 -11.31 0.19 -6.55
CA ASP A 54 -12.07 0.52 -7.76
C ASP A 54 -11.28 0.23 -9.04
N VAL A 55 -11.52 -0.95 -9.64
CA VAL A 55 -10.86 -1.37 -10.89
C VAL A 55 -11.28 -0.50 -12.08
N GLU A 56 -12.56 -0.09 -12.16
CA GLU A 56 -13.07 0.76 -13.24
C GLU A 56 -12.40 2.13 -13.22
N ALA A 57 -12.30 2.75 -12.05
CA ALA A 57 -11.57 4.01 -11.89
C ALA A 57 -10.08 3.85 -12.20
N ALA A 58 -9.45 2.73 -11.83
CA ALA A 58 -8.05 2.48 -12.16
C ALA A 58 -7.81 2.44 -13.67
N VAL A 59 -8.68 1.77 -14.41
CA VAL A 59 -8.62 1.69 -15.88
C VAL A 59 -8.86 3.07 -16.51
N GLU A 60 -9.90 3.78 -16.09
CA GLU A 60 -10.24 5.09 -16.64
C GLU A 60 -9.15 6.14 -16.39
N LEU A 61 -8.51 6.09 -15.23
CA LEU A 61 -7.40 6.97 -14.86
C LEU A 61 -6.05 6.57 -15.51
N GLY A 62 -5.96 5.40 -16.14
CA GLY A 62 -4.69 4.87 -16.64
C GLY A 62 -3.70 4.61 -15.50
N ALA A 63 -4.19 4.13 -14.35
CA ALA A 63 -3.36 3.76 -13.22
C ALA A 63 -2.49 2.53 -13.55
N ASP A 64 -1.34 2.40 -12.88
CA ASP A 64 -0.48 1.23 -13.01
C ASP A 64 -1.10 -0.01 -12.34
N GLY A 65 -1.97 0.19 -11.33
CA GLY A 65 -2.54 -0.91 -10.59
C GLY A 65 -3.75 -0.57 -9.72
N VAL A 66 -4.26 -1.60 -9.07
CA VAL A 66 -5.34 -1.53 -8.10
C VAL A 66 -4.94 -2.30 -6.82
N HIS A 67 -5.39 -1.81 -5.68
CA HIS A 67 -5.25 -2.51 -4.40
C HIS A 67 -6.63 -2.89 -3.88
N LEU A 68 -6.86 -4.18 -3.66
CA LEU A 68 -8.12 -4.75 -3.22
C LEU A 68 -8.01 -5.32 -1.81
N GLY A 69 -9.03 -5.12 -0.99
CA GLY A 69 -9.19 -5.80 0.29
C GLY A 69 -9.53 -7.30 0.10
N GLN A 70 -9.60 -8.04 1.20
CA GLN A 70 -9.78 -9.50 1.18
C GLN A 70 -11.11 -9.94 0.51
N GLY A 71 -12.18 -9.20 0.73
CA GLY A 71 -13.53 -9.48 0.19
C GLY A 71 -13.89 -8.66 -1.04
N ASP A 72 -13.00 -7.76 -1.50
CA ASP A 72 -13.32 -6.89 -2.62
C ASP A 72 -13.31 -7.67 -3.94
N PRO A 73 -14.35 -7.47 -4.78
CA PRO A 73 -14.40 -8.06 -6.11
C PRO A 73 -13.42 -7.38 -7.07
N GLY A 74 -13.21 -8.00 -8.24
CA GLY A 74 -12.51 -7.34 -9.35
C GLY A 74 -11.09 -7.84 -9.61
N ALA A 75 -10.58 -8.83 -8.88
CA ALA A 75 -9.25 -9.38 -9.13
C ALA A 75 -9.09 -9.92 -10.57
N GLU A 76 -10.07 -10.66 -11.08
CA GLU A 76 -10.08 -11.17 -12.45
C GLU A 76 -10.10 -10.01 -13.48
N SER A 77 -10.91 -8.99 -13.21
CA SER A 77 -10.97 -7.80 -14.07
C SER A 77 -9.65 -7.04 -14.07
N ALA A 78 -9.03 -6.86 -12.90
CA ALA A 78 -7.72 -6.23 -12.78
C ALA A 78 -6.65 -6.97 -13.61
N ARG A 79 -6.65 -8.31 -13.55
CA ARG A 79 -5.77 -9.15 -14.37
C ARG A 79 -6.06 -9.03 -15.87
N ALA A 80 -7.33 -9.02 -16.26
CA ALA A 80 -7.73 -8.87 -17.65
C ALA A 80 -7.28 -7.54 -18.27
N TYR A 81 -7.24 -6.47 -17.48
CA TYR A 81 -6.72 -5.16 -17.88
C TYR A 81 -5.19 -5.02 -17.74
N GLY A 82 -4.50 -6.04 -17.22
CA GLY A 82 -3.04 -5.99 -17.02
C GLY A 82 -2.61 -5.06 -15.89
N LEU A 83 -3.51 -4.74 -14.95
CA LEU A 83 -3.20 -3.92 -13.79
C LEU A 83 -2.35 -4.69 -12.78
N LEU A 84 -1.43 -4.00 -12.15
CA LEU A 84 -0.72 -4.45 -10.95
C LEU A 84 -1.76 -4.70 -9.84
N LEU A 85 -1.82 -5.92 -9.30
CA LEU A 85 -2.80 -6.30 -8.29
C LEU A 85 -2.17 -6.38 -6.90
N GLY A 86 -2.54 -5.46 -6.02
CA GLY A 86 -2.25 -5.52 -4.59
C GLY A 86 -3.39 -6.16 -3.82
N ARG A 87 -3.08 -6.98 -2.80
CA ARG A 87 -4.08 -7.59 -1.92
C ARG A 87 -3.75 -7.37 -0.45
N SER A 88 -4.78 -7.01 0.35
CA SER A 88 -4.65 -6.94 1.80
C SER A 88 -4.66 -8.33 2.43
N VAL A 89 -3.76 -8.59 3.38
CA VAL A 89 -3.73 -9.81 4.19
C VAL A 89 -3.51 -9.47 5.67
N VAL A 90 -4.10 -10.29 6.55
CA VAL A 90 -3.99 -10.17 8.01
C VAL A 90 -3.42 -11.45 8.61
N THR A 91 -3.62 -12.59 7.94
CA THR A 91 -3.13 -13.88 8.42
C THR A 91 -2.16 -14.54 7.44
N LEU A 92 -1.39 -15.48 7.95
CA LEU A 92 -0.47 -16.30 7.15
C LEU A 92 -1.23 -17.10 6.08
N GLU A 93 -2.38 -17.68 6.43
CA GLU A 93 -3.19 -18.47 5.49
C GLU A 93 -3.61 -17.64 4.29
N GLN A 94 -4.02 -16.38 4.52
CA GLN A 94 -4.39 -15.46 3.44
C GLN A 94 -3.20 -15.14 2.52
N ALA A 95 -1.99 -15.08 3.06
CA ALA A 95 -0.79 -14.77 2.28
C ALA A 95 -0.31 -15.93 1.39
N LEU A 96 -0.66 -17.18 1.73
CA LEU A 96 -0.21 -18.38 1.01
C LEU A 96 -0.99 -18.64 -0.27
N ASP A 97 -2.27 -18.28 -0.31
CA ASP A 97 -3.21 -18.67 -1.38
C ASP A 97 -3.87 -17.47 -2.06
N VAL A 98 -3.15 -16.37 -2.20
CA VAL A 98 -3.69 -15.17 -2.84
C VAL A 98 -2.97 -14.85 -4.15
N ASP A 99 -3.74 -14.69 -5.23
CA ASP A 99 -3.23 -14.13 -6.48
C ASP A 99 -3.02 -12.62 -6.32
N ALA A 100 -1.76 -12.21 -6.30
CA ALA A 100 -1.36 -10.81 -6.18
C ALA A 100 0.06 -10.60 -6.72
N ASP A 101 0.38 -9.35 -7.09
CA ASP A 101 1.74 -8.93 -7.41
C ASP A 101 2.48 -8.38 -6.19
N TYR A 102 1.74 -7.95 -5.17
CA TYR A 102 2.24 -7.60 -3.85
C TYR A 102 1.15 -7.72 -2.78
N LEU A 103 1.56 -7.92 -1.53
CA LEU A 103 0.66 -7.98 -0.37
C LEU A 103 0.80 -6.72 0.48
N GLY A 104 -0.34 -6.22 0.97
CA GLY A 104 -0.40 -5.26 2.08
C GLY A 104 -0.68 -6.00 3.37
N ALA A 105 0.34 -6.23 4.20
CA ALA A 105 0.22 -7.00 5.44
C ALA A 105 0.02 -6.11 6.67
N GLY A 106 -1.05 -6.33 7.43
CA GLY A 106 -1.33 -5.55 8.63
C GLY A 106 -2.80 -5.53 9.05
N PRO A 107 -3.11 -4.74 10.11
CA PRO A 107 -2.26 -3.69 10.68
C PRO A 107 -1.12 -4.26 11.55
N VAL A 108 0.10 -3.73 11.39
CA VAL A 108 1.23 -4.17 12.23
C VAL A 108 1.08 -3.63 13.65
N TRP A 109 0.71 -2.36 13.80
CA TRP A 109 0.33 -1.72 15.07
C TRP A 109 -1.09 -1.18 15.00
N ALA A 110 -1.68 -0.93 16.16
CA ALA A 110 -2.99 -0.30 16.25
C ALA A 110 -3.02 1.04 15.48
N THR A 111 -4.08 1.28 14.73
CA THR A 111 -4.22 2.47 13.89
C THR A 111 -5.66 3.00 13.90
N PRO A 112 -5.86 4.31 14.08
CA PRO A 112 -7.20 4.91 13.95
C PRO A 112 -7.61 5.17 12.49
N SER A 113 -6.73 4.89 11.51
CA SER A 113 -6.96 5.25 10.10
C SER A 113 -8.00 4.37 9.40
N LYS A 114 -8.38 3.23 9.99
CA LYS A 114 -9.45 2.34 9.54
C LYS A 114 -10.28 1.97 10.76
N ALA A 115 -11.56 2.37 10.79
CA ALA A 115 -12.43 2.18 11.96
C ALA A 115 -12.73 0.70 12.27
N ASP A 116 -12.69 -0.13 11.22
CA ASP A 116 -12.91 -1.57 11.20
C ASP A 116 -11.60 -2.36 11.01
N ALA A 117 -10.47 -1.83 11.51
CA ALA A 117 -9.20 -2.52 11.42
C ALA A 117 -9.18 -3.78 12.29
N ASP A 118 -8.63 -4.86 11.72
CA ASP A 118 -8.35 -6.09 12.46
C ASP A 118 -7.39 -5.81 13.64
N PRO A 119 -7.30 -6.72 14.62
CA PRO A 119 -6.28 -6.65 15.66
C PRO A 119 -4.86 -6.59 15.07
N PRO A 120 -3.92 -5.87 15.71
CA PRO A 120 -2.55 -5.80 15.25
C PRO A 120 -1.87 -7.17 15.17
N ILE A 121 -1.23 -7.45 14.03
CA ILE A 121 -0.45 -8.69 13.82
C ILE A 121 0.93 -8.65 14.50
N GLY A 122 1.40 -7.45 14.86
CA GLY A 122 2.74 -7.24 15.40
C GLY A 122 3.86 -7.51 14.40
N VAL A 123 5.10 -7.20 14.81
CA VAL A 123 6.29 -7.44 13.97
C VAL A 123 6.52 -8.94 13.73
N ALA A 124 6.21 -9.79 14.71
CA ALA A 124 6.36 -11.25 14.57
C ALA A 124 5.37 -11.84 13.55
N GLY A 125 4.11 -11.38 13.54
CA GLY A 125 3.14 -11.78 12.52
C GLY A 125 3.53 -11.30 11.13
N LEU A 126 4.05 -10.07 11.03
CA LEU A 126 4.59 -9.56 9.78
C LEU A 126 5.76 -10.41 9.25
N ALA A 127 6.71 -10.78 10.12
CA ALA A 127 7.84 -11.63 9.74
C ALA A 127 7.38 -13.00 9.22
N ALA A 128 6.44 -13.66 9.90
CA ALA A 128 5.87 -14.92 9.44
C ALA A 128 5.21 -14.84 8.06
N ILE A 129 4.51 -13.73 7.79
CA ILE A 129 3.92 -13.46 6.46
C ILE A 129 5.04 -13.24 5.42
N CYS A 130 6.05 -12.42 5.74
CA CYS A 130 7.17 -12.15 4.82
C CYS A 130 7.95 -13.41 4.44
N ASP A 131 8.23 -14.28 5.41
CA ASP A 131 8.97 -15.54 5.20
C ASP A 131 8.23 -16.53 4.30
N SER A 132 6.91 -16.43 4.25
CA SER A 132 6.05 -17.39 3.56
C SER A 132 5.49 -16.85 2.23
N ALA A 133 5.45 -15.54 2.06
CA ALA A 133 4.89 -14.90 0.87
C ALA A 133 5.79 -15.15 -0.36
N ARG A 134 5.14 -15.39 -1.51
CA ARG A 134 5.82 -15.57 -2.81
C ARG A 134 6.03 -14.27 -3.58
N VAL A 135 5.46 -13.18 -3.07
CA VAL A 135 5.49 -11.84 -3.66
C VAL A 135 5.91 -10.81 -2.62
N PRO A 136 6.36 -9.62 -3.01
CA PRO A 136 6.76 -8.57 -2.07
C PRO A 136 5.64 -8.24 -1.06
N VAL A 137 6.03 -8.13 0.22
CA VAL A 137 5.13 -7.73 1.30
C VAL A 137 5.38 -6.27 1.67
N ILE A 138 4.32 -5.49 1.72
CA ILE A 138 4.30 -4.09 2.14
C ILE A 138 3.60 -4.02 3.50
N ALA A 139 4.33 -3.65 4.53
CA ALA A 139 3.79 -3.52 5.88
C ALA A 139 2.87 -2.28 5.98
N ILE A 140 1.72 -2.43 6.63
CA ILE A 140 0.77 -1.33 6.83
C ILE A 140 0.21 -1.33 8.27
N GLY A 141 -0.22 -0.16 8.73
CA GLY A 141 -0.94 0.02 10.02
C GLY A 141 -0.04 0.48 11.15
N GLY A 142 -0.25 1.72 11.61
CA GLY A 142 0.45 2.35 12.73
C GLY A 142 1.92 2.65 12.47
N ILE A 143 2.32 2.78 11.19
CA ILE A 143 3.72 2.96 10.78
C ILE A 143 4.05 4.44 10.61
N ASP A 144 5.24 4.82 11.08
CA ASP A 144 5.90 6.11 10.87
C ASP A 144 7.43 5.96 10.83
N ALA A 145 8.17 7.07 10.81
CA ALA A 145 9.62 7.05 10.72
C ALA A 145 10.32 6.38 11.93
N SER A 146 9.66 6.29 13.08
CA SER A 146 10.28 5.71 14.29
C SER A 146 10.28 4.17 14.29
N ASN A 147 9.32 3.55 13.58
CA ASN A 147 9.12 2.09 13.59
C ASN A 147 9.21 1.42 12.20
N ALA A 148 9.25 2.20 11.11
CA ALA A 148 9.34 1.65 9.75
C ALA A 148 10.54 0.70 9.55
N GLY A 149 11.68 0.97 10.20
CA GLY A 149 12.85 0.12 10.14
C GLY A 149 12.63 -1.29 10.71
N GLU A 150 11.74 -1.43 11.70
CA GLU A 150 11.39 -2.76 12.24
C GLU A 150 10.66 -3.61 11.20
N CYS A 151 9.76 -3.00 10.40
CA CYS A 151 9.08 -3.69 9.31
C CYS A 151 10.06 -4.21 8.24
N ILE A 152 11.05 -3.39 7.87
CA ILE A 152 12.06 -3.78 6.87
C ILE A 152 12.92 -4.91 7.39
N ARG A 153 13.39 -4.85 8.65
CA ARG A 153 14.14 -5.94 9.28
C ARG A 153 13.32 -7.23 9.46
N ALA A 154 12.00 -7.12 9.54
CA ALA A 154 11.07 -8.25 9.53
C ALA A 154 10.83 -8.86 8.14
N GLY A 155 11.52 -8.37 7.09
CA GLY A 155 11.42 -8.91 5.73
C GLY A 155 10.48 -8.14 4.80
N ALA A 156 9.81 -7.07 5.26
CA ALA A 156 8.96 -6.29 4.38
C ALA A 156 9.77 -5.56 3.30
N ALA A 157 9.29 -5.62 2.05
CA ALA A 157 9.89 -4.92 0.91
C ALA A 157 9.68 -3.39 0.96
N GLY A 158 8.75 -2.94 1.79
CA GLY A 158 8.41 -1.54 1.99
C GLY A 158 7.31 -1.35 3.02
N VAL A 159 6.89 -0.10 3.19
CA VAL A 159 5.83 0.29 4.11
C VAL A 159 4.75 1.12 3.41
N ALA A 160 3.49 0.97 3.84
CA ALA A 160 2.37 1.78 3.41
C ALA A 160 1.87 2.65 4.57
N VAL A 161 1.67 3.93 4.30
CA VAL A 161 1.30 4.92 5.31
C VAL A 161 0.24 5.89 4.82
N ILE A 162 -0.61 6.34 5.74
CA ILE A 162 -1.59 7.42 5.51
C ILE A 162 -1.07 8.70 6.17
N ARG A 163 -0.97 8.73 7.50
CA ARG A 163 -0.64 9.94 8.28
C ARG A 163 0.80 10.41 8.11
N ALA A 164 1.73 9.48 7.92
CA ALA A 164 3.15 9.78 7.69
C ALA A 164 3.52 9.92 6.20
N ALA A 165 2.54 9.98 5.29
CA ALA A 165 2.75 9.98 3.84
C ALA A 165 3.66 11.11 3.34
N THR A 166 3.69 12.25 4.03
CA THR A 166 4.46 13.44 3.65
C THR A 166 5.69 13.68 4.55
N ASP A 167 6.04 12.70 5.40
CA ASP A 167 7.24 12.80 6.27
C ASP A 167 8.50 12.31 5.55
N PRO A 168 9.48 13.19 5.24
CA PRO A 168 10.72 12.77 4.57
C PRO A 168 11.62 11.89 5.46
N ALA A 169 11.39 11.84 6.77
CA ALA A 169 12.13 10.96 7.67
C ALA A 169 11.77 9.50 7.44
N LEU A 170 10.53 9.21 7.01
CA LEU A 170 10.07 7.86 6.72
C LEU A 170 10.93 7.16 5.66
N ARG A 171 11.18 7.85 4.53
CA ARG A 171 11.99 7.29 3.46
C ARG A 171 13.43 6.99 3.92
N ARG A 172 14.02 7.89 4.71
CA ARG A 172 15.35 7.67 5.28
C ARG A 172 15.41 6.48 6.23
N ALA A 173 14.38 6.29 7.07
CA ALA A 173 14.30 5.16 7.98
C ALA A 173 14.21 3.82 7.22
N VAL A 174 13.39 3.76 6.15
CA VAL A 174 13.28 2.59 5.28
C VAL A 174 14.60 2.28 4.57
N ASP A 175 15.26 3.29 4.00
CA ASP A 175 16.52 3.09 3.28
C ASP A 175 17.69 2.72 4.21
N ALA A 176 17.72 3.21 5.44
CA ALA A 176 18.73 2.84 6.44
C ALA A 176 18.61 1.36 6.82
N ALA A 177 17.40 0.91 7.18
CA ALA A 177 17.16 -0.48 7.57
C ALA A 177 17.43 -1.50 6.44
N GLY A 178 17.21 -1.12 5.18
CA GLY A 178 17.47 -2.00 4.03
C GLY A 178 18.94 -2.09 3.59
N ARG A 179 19.87 -1.38 4.25
CA ARG A 179 21.32 -1.48 4.01
C ARG A 179 22.03 -2.40 5.01
N ASP A 180 21.36 -2.69 6.12
CA ASP A 180 21.91 -3.46 7.22
C ASP A 180 21.57 -4.97 7.13
N GLY A 181 20.86 -5.39 6.07
CA GLY A 181 20.45 -6.76 5.75
C GLY A 181 21.01 -7.17 4.39
#